data_3f91e1dabf380332285e4fe7af629bc9
#
_entry.id   3f91e1dabf380332285e4fe7af629bc9
#
_cell.length_a   1.000
_cell.length_b   1.000
_cell.length_c   1.000
_cell.angle_alpha   90.00
_cell.angle_beta   90.00
_cell.angle_gamma   90.00
#
_symmetry.space_group_name_H-M   'P 1'
#
loop_
_entity.id
_entity.type
_entity.pdbx_description
1 polymer ?
#
loop_
_entity_poly.entity_id
_entity_poly.type
_entity_poly.pdbx_seq_one_letter_code
_entity_poly.pdbx_strand_id
1 'polypeptide(L)'
;MDLFITPDWAPNIHPLLVHFPIALLVVAAFANLITFFIPEKWWDETKNTILYVAGALFTGVTYYSGTVAADTIFLPTEAQSVLSEHADWAQYLLWFFILYAILRIAFHWFDLFEKKSFKIIAFLTVLPGLFMVYETAEYGGKMVFGYGAGTGQLLQQEESESSVTTDTTSTASSFIRKENGDWTWDMNQNSVSDLIANFHWLEGSVQGLKPVVTQAQPPRLRLEASEQANLFVTHDSYQNIQVDYYLNLDNLDGEIELVHHLQDADNYDFVSLNSEGVIRQGRMQNGNTTIFAEGTFEADGKLFLRVVGDGTHFRGYVNREMKVHGHDDAPESGNVGLKIQGSGSVLISQVELTQLN
;
A
#
# COMPACT_ATOMS: atom_id res chain seq x y z
N MET A 1 -2.53 19.78 8.28
CA MET A 1 -3.63 20.56 8.94
C MET A 1 -3.99 19.83 10.19
N ASP A 2 -3.32 20.15 11.29
CA ASP A 2 -3.59 19.52 12.58
C ASP A 2 -5.00 19.94 13.01
N LEU A 3 -5.94 19.03 12.84
CA LEU A 3 -7.28 19.24 13.39
C LEU A 3 -7.16 19.17 14.91
N PHE A 4 -7.52 20.24 15.59
CA PHE A 4 -7.57 20.42 17.07
C PHE A 4 -8.37 19.34 17.84
N ILE A 5 -8.77 18.26 17.17
CA ILE A 5 -9.67 17.21 17.69
C ILE A 5 -8.93 15.87 17.88
N THR A 6 -7.72 15.70 17.34
CA THR A 6 -6.95 14.47 17.54
C THR A 6 -6.28 14.53 18.90
N PRO A 7 -6.58 13.62 19.84
CA PRO A 7 -5.89 13.56 21.13
C PRO A 7 -4.39 13.28 20.94
N ASP A 8 -3.53 13.86 21.78
CA ASP A 8 -2.06 13.70 21.70
C ASP A 8 -1.58 12.23 21.75
N TRP A 9 -2.40 11.32 22.29
CA TRP A 9 -2.10 9.88 22.35
C TRP A 9 -2.57 9.09 21.12
N ALA A 10 -3.39 9.67 20.25
CA ALA A 10 -3.95 9.00 19.08
C ALA A 10 -3.12 9.34 17.84
N PRO A 11 -2.68 8.35 17.04
CA PRO A 11 -1.90 8.60 15.83
C PRO A 11 -2.68 9.39 14.77
N ASN A 12 -4.01 9.24 14.75
CA ASN A 12 -4.91 9.97 13.86
C ASN A 12 -6.36 9.90 14.37
N ILE A 13 -7.27 10.66 13.75
CA ILE A 13 -8.68 10.76 14.16
C ILE A 13 -9.55 9.62 13.60
N HIS A 14 -9.08 8.86 12.62
CA HIS A 14 -9.87 7.87 11.91
C HIS A 14 -10.58 6.85 12.84
N PRO A 15 -9.91 6.26 13.86
CA PRO A 15 -10.56 5.31 14.78
C PRO A 15 -11.74 5.89 15.56
N LEU A 16 -11.76 7.20 15.78
CA LEU A 16 -12.90 7.86 16.43
C LEU A 16 -14.07 8.05 15.46
N LEU A 17 -13.78 8.30 14.19
CA LEU A 17 -14.79 8.59 13.18
C LEU A 17 -15.52 7.36 12.66
N VAL A 18 -14.89 6.18 12.62
CA VAL A 18 -15.47 4.93 12.09
C VAL A 18 -16.76 4.52 12.79
N HIS A 19 -16.93 4.87 14.07
CA HIS A 19 -18.10 4.52 14.85
C HIS A 19 -19.38 5.21 14.35
N PHE A 20 -19.27 6.40 13.76
CA PHE A 20 -20.44 7.17 13.31
C PHE A 20 -21.15 6.53 12.13
N PRO A 21 -20.48 6.22 10.97
CA PRO A 21 -21.17 5.59 9.85
C PRO A 21 -21.69 4.19 10.24
N ILE A 22 -20.91 3.40 10.98
CA ILE A 22 -21.35 2.07 11.43
C ILE A 22 -22.64 2.18 12.24
N ALA A 23 -22.67 3.03 13.27
CA ALA A 23 -23.84 3.18 14.11
C ALA A 23 -25.05 3.73 13.33
N LEU A 24 -24.86 4.79 12.52
CA LEU A 24 -25.94 5.41 11.75
C LEU A 24 -26.56 4.47 10.73
N LEU A 25 -25.74 3.74 9.97
CA LEU A 25 -26.21 2.85 8.91
C LEU A 25 -26.90 1.61 9.48
N VAL A 26 -26.34 1.02 10.55
CA VAL A 26 -26.96 -0.14 11.22
C VAL A 26 -28.27 0.28 11.90
N VAL A 27 -28.30 1.39 12.61
CA VAL A 27 -29.54 1.91 13.25
C VAL A 27 -30.57 2.28 12.19
N ALA A 28 -30.15 2.88 11.07
CA ALA A 28 -31.07 3.17 9.95
C ALA A 28 -31.70 1.91 9.38
N ALA A 29 -30.93 0.84 9.21
CA ALA A 29 -31.44 -0.45 8.70
C ALA A 29 -32.42 -1.10 9.69
N PHE A 30 -32.12 -1.10 10.99
CA PHE A 30 -33.04 -1.57 12.01
C PHE A 30 -34.31 -0.71 12.09
N ALA A 31 -34.19 0.61 12.06
CA ALA A 31 -35.32 1.54 12.05
C ALA A 31 -36.18 1.31 10.81
N ASN A 32 -35.56 1.10 9.63
CA ASN A 32 -36.27 0.81 8.40
C ASN A 32 -37.03 -0.54 8.46
N LEU A 33 -36.44 -1.57 9.06
CA LEU A 33 -37.10 -2.86 9.32
C LEU A 33 -38.31 -2.66 10.25
N ILE A 34 -38.17 -1.88 11.31
CA ILE A 34 -39.22 -1.64 12.31
C ILE A 34 -40.42 -0.92 11.66
N THR A 35 -40.26 -0.07 10.63
CA THR A 35 -41.35 0.62 9.96
C THR A 35 -42.40 -0.33 9.35
N PHE A 36 -42.05 -1.58 9.09
CA PHE A 36 -43.02 -2.56 8.62
C PHE A 36 -43.99 -3.04 9.70
N PHE A 37 -43.69 -2.79 10.98
CA PHE A 37 -44.43 -3.30 12.14
C PHE A 37 -45.08 -2.21 12.99
N ILE A 38 -44.63 -0.94 12.86
CA ILE A 38 -45.16 0.19 13.64
C ILE A 38 -45.89 1.19 12.78
N PRO A 39 -46.84 1.97 13.37
CA PRO A 39 -47.53 3.02 12.63
C PRO A 39 -46.59 4.15 12.17
N GLU A 40 -46.77 4.66 10.96
CA GLU A 40 -45.96 5.75 10.37
C GLU A 40 -45.93 7.04 11.20
N LYS A 41 -46.95 7.28 12.01
CA LYS A 41 -46.94 8.43 12.94
C LYS A 41 -45.80 8.42 13.96
N TRP A 42 -45.25 7.24 14.28
CA TRP A 42 -44.10 7.12 15.18
C TRP A 42 -42.78 7.18 14.44
N TRP A 43 -42.73 6.48 13.31
CA TRP A 43 -41.51 6.41 12.50
C TRP A 43 -41.89 6.19 11.03
N ASP A 44 -41.34 7.02 10.14
CA ASP A 44 -41.67 7.05 8.71
C ASP A 44 -40.39 6.97 7.85
N GLU A 45 -40.59 6.85 6.53
CA GLU A 45 -39.47 6.76 5.58
C GLU A 45 -38.65 8.06 5.48
N THR A 46 -39.23 9.21 5.89
CA THR A 46 -38.49 10.46 5.95
C THR A 46 -37.36 10.38 7.00
N LYS A 47 -37.68 9.87 8.20
CA LYS A 47 -36.71 9.69 9.28
C LYS A 47 -35.62 8.67 8.90
N ASN A 48 -36.04 7.55 8.24
CA ASN A 48 -35.08 6.59 7.70
C ASN A 48 -34.14 7.23 6.67
N THR A 49 -34.68 8.02 5.73
CA THR A 49 -33.87 8.69 4.70
C THR A 49 -32.87 9.66 5.32
N ILE A 50 -33.28 10.43 6.34
CA ILE A 50 -32.37 11.33 7.07
C ILE A 50 -31.22 10.54 7.68
N LEU A 51 -31.49 9.39 8.32
CA LEU A 51 -30.42 8.56 8.91
C LEU A 51 -29.47 8.02 7.86
N TYR A 52 -29.97 7.54 6.71
CA TYR A 52 -29.11 7.04 5.64
C TYR A 52 -28.30 8.16 4.98
N VAL A 53 -28.88 9.35 4.79
CA VAL A 53 -28.13 10.51 4.29
C VAL A 53 -27.04 10.92 5.27
N ALA A 54 -27.35 10.99 6.56
CA ALA A 54 -26.35 11.26 7.59
C ALA A 54 -25.25 10.17 7.60
N GLY A 55 -25.65 8.89 7.53
CA GLY A 55 -24.70 7.77 7.42
C GLY A 55 -23.77 7.89 6.22
N ALA A 56 -24.30 8.21 5.03
CA ALA A 56 -23.52 8.42 3.81
C ALA A 56 -22.53 9.59 3.95
N LEU A 57 -22.96 10.70 4.54
CA LEU A 57 -22.09 11.84 4.79
C LEU A 57 -20.92 11.47 5.74
N PHE A 58 -21.25 10.78 6.85
CA PHE A 58 -20.21 10.31 7.75
C PHE A 58 -19.31 9.23 7.14
N THR A 59 -19.82 8.39 6.25
CA THR A 59 -18.97 7.46 5.48
C THR A 59 -17.94 8.23 4.66
N GLY A 60 -18.35 9.34 3.99
CA GLY A 60 -17.43 10.20 3.25
C GLY A 60 -16.35 10.83 4.13
N VAL A 61 -16.72 11.37 5.29
CA VAL A 61 -15.77 11.94 6.26
C VAL A 61 -14.80 10.87 6.77
N THR A 62 -15.32 9.69 7.09
CA THR A 62 -14.53 8.57 7.60
C THR A 62 -13.59 8.02 6.53
N TYR A 63 -14.05 7.88 5.29
CA TYR A 63 -13.20 7.47 4.16
C TYR A 63 -12.03 8.43 3.99
N TYR A 64 -12.28 9.74 3.93
CA TYR A 64 -11.22 10.74 3.82
C TYR A 64 -10.23 10.66 4.99
N SER A 65 -10.72 10.51 6.23
CA SER A 65 -9.81 10.35 7.38
C SER A 65 -9.01 9.05 7.32
N GLY A 66 -9.56 8.00 6.70
CA GLY A 66 -8.91 6.71 6.49
C GLY A 66 -7.76 6.81 5.50
N THR A 67 -7.93 7.54 4.39
CA THR A 67 -6.83 7.76 3.43
C THR A 67 -5.67 8.50 4.09
N VAL A 68 -5.94 9.56 4.85
CA VAL A 68 -4.90 10.27 5.62
C VAL A 68 -4.24 9.37 6.67
N ALA A 69 -5.02 8.50 7.33
CA ALA A 69 -4.47 7.57 8.32
C ALA A 69 -3.54 6.53 7.68
N ALA A 70 -3.91 6.00 6.52
CA ALA A 70 -3.10 5.04 5.77
C ALA A 70 -1.73 5.61 5.38
N ASP A 71 -1.67 6.89 5.03
CA ASP A 71 -0.42 7.57 4.66
C ASP A 71 0.53 7.82 5.86
N THR A 72 0.03 7.70 7.08
CA THR A 72 0.82 7.97 8.30
C THR A 72 1.30 6.72 9.03
N ILE A 73 0.89 5.53 8.58
CA ILE A 73 1.21 4.28 9.27
C ILE A 73 2.19 3.42 8.47
N PHE A 74 3.21 2.91 9.16
CA PHE A 74 4.08 1.87 8.63
C PHE A 74 3.59 0.51 9.13
N LEU A 75 3.21 -0.38 8.24
CA LEU A 75 2.64 -1.68 8.56
C LEU A 75 3.63 -2.82 8.26
N PRO A 76 3.57 -3.93 8.99
CA PRO A 76 4.30 -5.14 8.64
C PRO A 76 3.80 -5.70 7.30
N THR A 77 4.63 -6.54 6.69
CA THR A 77 4.37 -7.10 5.35
C THR A 77 3.02 -7.82 5.27
N GLU A 78 2.70 -8.61 6.29
CA GLU A 78 1.46 -9.40 6.37
C GLU A 78 0.18 -8.56 6.45
N ALA A 79 0.32 -7.28 6.83
CA ALA A 79 -0.80 -6.36 6.92
C ALA A 79 -1.02 -5.54 5.65
N GLN A 80 -0.13 -5.59 4.65
CA GLN A 80 -0.23 -4.77 3.45
C GLN A 80 -1.49 -5.10 2.64
N SER A 81 -1.75 -6.39 2.36
CA SER A 81 -2.95 -6.82 1.65
C SER A 81 -4.23 -6.53 2.45
N VAL A 82 -4.18 -6.66 3.77
CA VAL A 82 -5.33 -6.34 4.64
C VAL A 82 -5.67 -4.84 4.58
N LEU A 83 -4.66 -3.97 4.47
CA LEU A 83 -4.87 -2.53 4.26
C LEU A 83 -5.52 -2.25 2.90
N SER A 84 -5.03 -2.89 1.83
CA SER A 84 -5.59 -2.74 0.47
C SER A 84 -7.06 -3.17 0.43
N GLU A 85 -7.37 -4.35 0.95
CA GLU A 85 -8.74 -4.87 1.04
C GLU A 85 -9.66 -3.96 1.87
N HIS A 86 -9.16 -3.45 3.01
CA HIS A 86 -9.91 -2.48 3.81
C HIS A 86 -10.25 -1.21 3.03
N ALA A 87 -9.30 -0.68 2.27
CA ALA A 87 -9.47 0.53 1.47
C ALA A 87 -10.48 0.31 0.33
N ASP A 88 -10.40 -0.82 -0.36
CA ASP A 88 -11.32 -1.19 -1.43
C ASP A 88 -12.77 -1.35 -0.92
N TRP A 89 -12.96 -2.11 0.17
CA TRP A 89 -14.28 -2.25 0.77
C TRP A 89 -14.84 -0.91 1.28
N ALA A 90 -13.99 -0.04 1.85
CA ALA A 90 -14.39 1.30 2.27
C ALA A 90 -14.82 2.17 1.09
N GLN A 91 -14.15 2.05 -0.07
CA GLN A 91 -14.50 2.76 -1.30
C GLN A 91 -15.84 2.26 -1.88
N TYR A 92 -16.06 0.94 -1.94
CA TYR A 92 -17.34 0.35 -2.37
C TYR A 92 -18.47 0.78 -1.44
N LEU A 93 -18.25 0.76 -0.14
CA LEU A 93 -19.19 1.21 0.88
C LEU A 93 -19.59 2.68 0.68
N LEU A 94 -18.60 3.55 0.46
CA LEU A 94 -18.81 4.98 0.21
C LEU A 94 -19.73 5.21 -0.98
N TRP A 95 -19.39 4.66 -2.13
CA TRP A 95 -20.18 4.84 -3.35
C TRP A 95 -21.56 4.22 -3.25
N PHE A 96 -21.66 3.05 -2.64
CA PHE A 96 -22.94 2.40 -2.42
C PHE A 96 -23.90 3.29 -1.61
N PHE A 97 -23.47 3.83 -0.46
CA PHE A 97 -24.37 4.63 0.37
C PHE A 97 -24.61 6.03 -0.16
N ILE A 98 -23.71 6.62 -0.94
CA ILE A 98 -23.99 7.84 -1.70
C ILE A 98 -25.13 7.59 -2.71
N LEU A 99 -25.00 6.55 -3.53
CA LEU A 99 -26.03 6.20 -4.53
C LEU A 99 -27.34 5.80 -3.86
N TYR A 100 -27.29 5.07 -2.75
CA TYR A 100 -28.48 4.69 -1.99
C TYR A 100 -29.17 5.89 -1.35
N ALA A 101 -28.44 6.84 -0.81
CA ALA A 101 -29.02 8.09 -0.29
C ALA A 101 -29.72 8.90 -1.39
N ILE A 102 -29.09 9.02 -2.57
CA ILE A 102 -29.70 9.65 -3.75
C ILE A 102 -30.98 8.92 -4.17
N LEU A 103 -30.96 7.59 -4.23
CA LEU A 103 -32.15 6.79 -4.55
C LEU A 103 -33.28 7.05 -3.56
N ARG A 104 -33.00 7.09 -2.27
CA ARG A 104 -34.02 7.37 -1.24
C ARG A 104 -34.61 8.79 -1.36
N ILE A 105 -33.76 9.78 -1.64
CA ILE A 105 -34.20 11.16 -1.89
C ILE A 105 -35.14 11.19 -3.14
N ALA A 106 -34.74 10.49 -4.21
CA ALA A 106 -35.58 10.40 -5.42
C ALA A 106 -36.91 9.71 -5.13
N PHE A 107 -36.95 8.66 -4.29
CA PHE A 107 -38.21 8.00 -3.90
C PHE A 107 -39.14 8.95 -3.14
N HIS A 108 -38.60 9.88 -2.34
CA HIS A 108 -39.41 10.95 -1.74
C HIS A 108 -39.86 11.95 -2.78
N TRP A 109 -39.00 12.41 -3.67
CA TRP A 109 -39.29 13.41 -4.69
C TRP A 109 -40.43 12.99 -5.63
N PHE A 110 -40.51 11.69 -5.93
CA PHE A 110 -41.53 11.11 -6.81
C PHE A 110 -42.68 10.42 -6.04
N ASP A 111 -42.85 10.65 -4.75
CA ASP A 111 -43.87 10.07 -3.87
C ASP A 111 -43.96 8.53 -3.93
N LEU A 112 -42.86 7.86 -4.26
CA LEU A 112 -42.80 6.40 -4.43
C LEU A 112 -42.98 5.65 -3.10
N PHE A 113 -42.59 6.25 -1.98
CA PHE A 113 -42.76 5.65 -0.64
C PHE A 113 -44.27 5.54 -0.19
N GLU A 114 -45.22 6.11 -0.91
CA GLU A 114 -46.65 5.83 -0.70
C GLU A 114 -46.98 4.37 -1.03
N LYS A 115 -46.21 3.72 -1.93
CA LYS A 115 -46.42 2.32 -2.34
C LYS A 115 -45.54 1.37 -1.51
N LYS A 116 -46.18 0.36 -0.87
CA LYS A 116 -45.48 -0.63 -0.05
C LYS A 116 -44.37 -1.37 -0.81
N SER A 117 -44.52 -1.58 -2.14
CA SER A 117 -43.51 -2.20 -2.96
C SER A 117 -42.17 -1.44 -2.95
N PHE A 118 -42.19 -0.11 -3.01
CA PHE A 118 -40.98 0.69 -2.99
C PHE A 118 -40.32 0.74 -1.60
N LYS A 119 -41.10 0.66 -0.52
CA LYS A 119 -40.56 0.50 0.84
C LYS A 119 -39.80 -0.82 0.97
N ILE A 120 -40.37 -1.91 0.41
CA ILE A 120 -39.69 -3.23 0.41
C ILE A 120 -38.44 -3.20 -0.48
N ILE A 121 -38.49 -2.60 -1.67
CA ILE A 121 -37.35 -2.45 -2.57
C ILE A 121 -36.23 -1.68 -1.85
N ALA A 122 -36.53 -0.53 -1.25
CA ALA A 122 -35.55 0.25 -0.50
C ALA A 122 -34.91 -0.57 0.62
N PHE A 123 -35.72 -1.31 1.40
CA PHE A 123 -35.18 -2.16 2.45
C PHE A 123 -34.29 -3.31 1.92
N LEU A 124 -34.70 -3.98 0.85
CA LEU A 124 -33.90 -5.05 0.27
C LEU A 124 -32.59 -4.52 -0.36
N THR A 125 -32.64 -3.32 -0.93
CA THR A 125 -31.45 -2.69 -1.54
C THR A 125 -30.37 -2.34 -0.51
N VAL A 126 -30.71 -2.11 0.77
CA VAL A 126 -29.70 -1.80 1.78
C VAL A 126 -28.89 -3.02 2.26
N LEU A 127 -29.41 -4.24 2.10
CA LEU A 127 -28.76 -5.45 2.62
C LEU A 127 -27.34 -5.67 2.09
N PRO A 128 -27.06 -5.52 0.78
CA PRO A 128 -25.68 -5.53 0.29
C PRO A 128 -24.79 -4.46 0.94
N GLY A 129 -25.34 -3.27 1.21
CA GLY A 129 -24.58 -2.22 1.91
C GLY A 129 -24.22 -2.59 3.34
N LEU A 130 -25.09 -3.30 4.06
CA LEU A 130 -24.75 -3.82 5.40
C LEU A 130 -23.64 -4.89 5.35
N PHE A 131 -23.62 -5.70 4.31
CA PHE A 131 -22.52 -6.64 4.08
C PHE A 131 -21.21 -5.88 3.85
N MET A 132 -21.21 -4.81 3.05
CA MET A 132 -20.02 -3.96 2.86
C MET A 132 -19.55 -3.29 4.17
N VAL A 133 -20.49 -2.87 5.06
CA VAL A 133 -20.15 -2.37 6.40
C VAL A 133 -19.41 -3.46 7.19
N TYR A 134 -19.91 -4.70 7.13
CA TYR A 134 -19.29 -5.83 7.83
C TYR A 134 -17.87 -6.10 7.31
N GLU A 135 -17.67 -6.24 6.00
CA GLU A 135 -16.36 -6.50 5.39
C GLU A 135 -15.36 -5.39 5.74
N THR A 136 -15.76 -4.11 5.55
CA THR A 136 -14.90 -2.98 5.90
C THR A 136 -14.51 -3.03 7.38
N ALA A 137 -15.44 -3.34 8.28
CA ALA A 137 -15.17 -3.42 9.72
C ALA A 137 -14.28 -4.63 10.07
N GLU A 138 -14.44 -5.77 9.39
CA GLU A 138 -13.63 -6.97 9.61
C GLU A 138 -12.16 -6.71 9.27
N TYR A 139 -11.88 -6.17 8.08
CA TYR A 139 -10.49 -5.84 7.68
C TYR A 139 -9.88 -4.77 8.58
N GLY A 140 -10.66 -3.74 8.98
CA GLY A 140 -10.21 -2.76 9.96
C GLY A 140 -9.89 -3.38 11.32
N GLY A 141 -10.72 -4.32 11.78
CA GLY A 141 -10.47 -5.11 12.98
C GLY A 141 -9.22 -5.98 12.89
N LYS A 142 -8.97 -6.63 11.75
CA LYS A 142 -7.74 -7.40 11.49
C LYS A 142 -6.49 -6.52 11.59
N MET A 143 -6.51 -5.32 11.00
CA MET A 143 -5.38 -4.38 11.11
C MET A 143 -5.06 -4.04 12.57
N VAL A 144 -6.06 -3.71 13.38
CA VAL A 144 -5.84 -3.31 14.78
C VAL A 144 -5.49 -4.51 15.68
N PHE A 145 -6.30 -5.56 15.65
CA PHE A 145 -6.17 -6.68 16.60
C PHE A 145 -5.23 -7.78 16.11
N GLY A 146 -5.13 -7.98 14.80
CA GLY A 146 -4.24 -8.98 14.20
C GLY A 146 -2.81 -8.46 14.05
N TYR A 147 -2.65 -7.20 13.66
CA TYR A 147 -1.35 -6.63 13.30
C TYR A 147 -0.95 -5.42 14.15
N GLY A 148 -1.73 -5.04 15.14
CA GLY A 148 -1.39 -3.97 16.06
C GLY A 148 -1.41 -2.55 15.47
N ALA A 149 -2.05 -2.35 14.32
CA ALA A 149 -2.13 -1.04 13.67
C ALA A 149 -2.71 0.02 14.62
N GLY A 150 -1.98 1.13 14.80
CA GLY A 150 -2.41 2.23 15.68
C GLY A 150 -2.33 1.96 17.17
N THR A 151 -1.83 0.80 17.61
CA THR A 151 -1.71 0.47 19.05
C THR A 151 -0.37 0.88 19.66
N GLY A 152 0.59 1.32 18.85
CA GLY A 152 1.98 1.60 19.27
C GLY A 152 2.84 0.36 19.49
N GLN A 153 2.28 -0.85 19.37
CA GLN A 153 3.02 -2.10 19.60
C GLN A 153 3.95 -2.46 18.45
N LEU A 154 3.68 -2.02 17.23
CA LEU A 154 4.49 -2.29 16.04
C LEU A 154 5.92 -1.75 16.18
N LEU A 155 6.08 -0.56 16.76
CA LEU A 155 7.39 0.06 16.99
C LEU A 155 8.27 -0.73 17.98
N GLN A 156 7.66 -1.49 18.90
CA GLN A 156 8.38 -2.30 19.90
C GLN A 156 8.87 -3.65 19.33
N GLN A 157 8.13 -4.24 18.38
CA GLN A 157 8.54 -5.50 17.75
C GLN A 157 9.75 -5.31 16.82
N GLU A 158 9.80 -4.23 16.06
CA GLU A 158 10.88 -3.94 15.12
C GLU A 158 12.20 -3.60 15.79
N GLU A 159 12.20 -2.95 16.97
CA GLU A 159 13.40 -2.74 17.75
C GLU A 159 14.03 -4.08 18.23
N SER A 160 13.20 -5.12 18.40
CA SER A 160 13.65 -6.45 18.83
C SER A 160 14.23 -7.30 17.68
N GLU A 161 13.75 -7.13 16.45
CA GLU A 161 14.23 -7.86 15.26
C GLU A 161 15.54 -7.29 14.71
N SER A 162 15.81 -6.00 14.93
CA SER A 162 17.04 -5.32 14.49
C SER A 162 18.32 -5.77 15.21
N SER A 163 18.23 -6.65 16.22
CA SER A 163 19.34 -7.06 17.09
C SER A 163 19.86 -8.49 16.87
N VAL A 164 19.43 -9.20 15.83
CA VAL A 164 19.99 -10.53 15.51
C VAL A 164 21.32 -10.36 14.77
N THR A 165 22.40 -10.25 15.53
CA THR A 165 23.76 -10.40 15.06
C THR A 165 24.01 -11.88 14.72
N THR A 166 23.94 -12.22 13.45
CA THR A 166 24.43 -13.52 12.98
C THR A 166 25.89 -13.40 12.62
N ASP A 167 26.74 -13.91 13.51
CA ASP A 167 28.14 -14.14 13.29
C ASP A 167 28.29 -15.37 12.38
N THR A 168 28.50 -15.17 11.07
CA THR A 168 28.81 -16.30 10.19
C THR A 168 29.65 -15.85 8.98
N THR A 169 30.91 -16.20 8.99
CA THR A 169 31.75 -16.41 7.80
C THR A 169 31.23 -17.66 7.06
N SER A 170 30.12 -17.49 6.29
CA SER A 170 29.54 -18.59 5.52
C SER A 170 29.96 -18.48 4.05
N THR A 171 30.50 -19.59 3.52
CA THR A 171 30.77 -19.79 2.08
C THR A 171 29.51 -20.17 1.30
N ALA A 172 28.31 -20.09 1.91
CA ALA A 172 27.03 -20.35 1.28
C ALA A 172 26.58 -19.15 0.43
N SER A 173 25.66 -19.39 -0.52
CA SER A 173 25.00 -18.32 -1.28
C SER A 173 24.41 -17.30 -0.32
N SER A 174 24.52 -16.03 -0.68
CA SER A 174 23.87 -14.92 0.06
C SER A 174 22.42 -14.74 -0.35
N PHE A 175 22.02 -15.37 -1.46
CA PHE A 175 20.65 -15.33 -1.98
C PHE A 175 19.89 -16.59 -1.51
N ILE A 176 18.90 -16.40 -0.67
CA ILE A 176 18.08 -17.47 -0.08
C ILE A 176 16.65 -17.35 -0.61
N ARG A 177 16.21 -18.39 -1.32
CA ARG A 177 14.85 -18.50 -1.81
C ARG A 177 14.02 -19.41 -0.89
N LYS A 178 12.83 -18.94 -0.50
CA LYS A 178 11.85 -19.70 0.29
C LYS A 178 10.94 -20.54 -0.64
N GLU A 179 10.27 -21.55 -0.10
CA GLU A 179 9.36 -22.44 -0.87
C GLU A 179 8.16 -21.72 -1.48
N ASN A 180 7.69 -20.65 -0.84
CA ASN A 180 6.59 -19.81 -1.32
C ASN A 180 7.00 -18.81 -2.43
N GLY A 181 8.28 -18.80 -2.83
CA GLY A 181 8.82 -17.92 -3.85
C GLY A 181 9.36 -16.59 -3.33
N ASP A 182 9.22 -16.28 -2.05
CA ASP A 182 9.93 -15.17 -1.41
C ASP A 182 11.44 -15.41 -1.44
N TRP A 183 12.20 -14.34 -1.36
CA TRP A 183 13.65 -14.44 -1.24
C TRP A 183 14.26 -13.29 -0.45
N THR A 184 15.41 -13.59 0.14
CA THR A 184 16.26 -12.62 0.85
C THR A 184 17.67 -12.69 0.27
N TRP A 185 18.29 -11.55 0.06
CA TRP A 185 19.65 -11.42 -0.43
C TRP A 185 20.47 -10.55 0.51
N ASP A 186 21.16 -11.20 1.45
CA ASP A 186 22.07 -10.56 2.39
C ASP A 186 23.47 -10.49 1.79
N MET A 187 24.10 -9.31 1.76
CA MET A 187 25.35 -9.15 1.06
C MET A 187 26.52 -9.85 1.80
N ASN A 188 27.22 -10.72 1.07
CA ASN A 188 28.42 -11.41 1.50
C ASN A 188 29.45 -11.52 0.35
N GLN A 189 30.51 -12.28 0.53
CA GLN A 189 31.56 -12.42 -0.49
C GLN A 189 31.07 -13.07 -1.81
N ASN A 190 29.95 -13.77 -1.80
CA ASN A 190 29.37 -14.43 -2.97
C ASN A 190 28.38 -13.54 -3.74
N SER A 191 28.05 -12.33 -3.25
CA SER A 191 26.97 -11.49 -3.79
C SER A 191 27.13 -11.14 -5.27
N VAL A 192 28.37 -11.05 -5.78
CA VAL A 192 28.59 -10.84 -7.23
C VAL A 192 28.18 -12.08 -8.04
N SER A 193 28.49 -13.27 -7.54
CA SER A 193 28.08 -14.53 -8.17
C SER A 193 26.56 -14.70 -8.10
N ASP A 194 25.96 -14.35 -6.97
CA ASP A 194 24.51 -14.42 -6.75
C ASP A 194 23.76 -13.43 -7.66
N LEU A 195 24.30 -12.22 -7.87
CA LEU A 195 23.76 -11.26 -8.83
C LEU A 195 23.70 -11.87 -10.25
N ILE A 196 24.78 -12.50 -10.69
CA ILE A 196 24.85 -13.10 -12.02
C ILE A 196 23.93 -14.33 -12.14
N ALA A 197 23.76 -15.10 -11.06
CA ALA A 197 22.98 -16.33 -11.06
C ALA A 197 21.47 -16.12 -10.99
N ASN A 198 21.01 -15.07 -10.28
CA ASN A 198 19.60 -14.87 -9.96
C ASN A 198 18.92 -13.74 -10.77
N PHE A 199 19.70 -12.95 -11.53
CA PHE A 199 19.20 -11.84 -12.32
C PHE A 199 19.71 -11.91 -13.77
N HIS A 200 18.94 -11.34 -14.68
CA HIS A 200 19.35 -11.15 -16.06
C HIS A 200 19.25 -9.66 -16.44
N TRP A 201 20.04 -9.24 -17.44
CA TRP A 201 20.09 -7.86 -17.90
C TRP A 201 19.17 -7.65 -19.09
N LEU A 202 18.33 -6.61 -19.02
CA LEU A 202 17.55 -6.11 -20.16
C LEU A 202 18.24 -4.92 -20.80
N GLU A 203 18.92 -4.09 -20.00
CA GLU A 203 19.73 -2.97 -20.49
C GLU A 203 21.10 -3.02 -19.83
N GLY A 204 22.14 -2.61 -20.57
CA GLY A 204 23.49 -2.63 -20.05
C GLY A 204 24.07 -4.03 -19.87
N SER A 205 24.91 -4.21 -18.84
CA SER A 205 25.54 -5.50 -18.54
C SER A 205 26.19 -5.50 -17.15
N VAL A 206 26.56 -6.69 -16.65
CA VAL A 206 27.33 -6.81 -15.40
C VAL A 206 28.66 -6.05 -15.47
N GLN A 207 29.30 -5.97 -16.65
CA GLN A 207 30.54 -5.21 -16.85
C GLN A 207 30.31 -3.70 -16.73
N GLY A 208 29.13 -3.20 -17.12
CA GLY A 208 28.75 -1.80 -16.95
C GLY A 208 28.60 -1.41 -15.48
N LEU A 209 28.01 -2.30 -14.67
CA LEU A 209 27.83 -2.07 -13.22
C LEU A 209 29.08 -2.31 -12.39
N LYS A 210 30.08 -3.01 -12.89
CA LYS A 210 31.34 -3.39 -12.20
C LYS A 210 31.11 -3.79 -10.74
N PRO A 211 30.29 -4.82 -10.46
CA PRO A 211 29.92 -5.18 -9.10
C PRO A 211 31.12 -5.60 -8.27
N VAL A 212 31.25 -5.03 -7.07
CA VAL A 212 32.32 -5.35 -6.12
C VAL A 212 31.76 -5.44 -4.71
N VAL A 213 32.14 -6.50 -3.97
CA VAL A 213 31.83 -6.58 -2.55
C VAL A 213 32.85 -5.75 -1.77
N THR A 214 32.37 -4.86 -0.91
CA THR A 214 33.22 -4.00 -0.09
C THR A 214 33.90 -4.79 1.03
N GLN A 215 35.03 -4.28 1.53
CA GLN A 215 35.75 -4.83 2.70
C GLN A 215 35.15 -4.37 4.04
N ALA A 216 34.03 -3.59 3.99
CA ALA A 216 33.35 -3.12 5.19
C ALA A 216 32.67 -4.27 5.97
N GLN A 217 32.37 -4.05 7.23
CA GLN A 217 31.62 -4.96 8.07
C GLN A 217 30.34 -4.24 8.54
N PRO A 218 29.13 -4.73 8.20
CA PRO A 218 28.87 -5.83 7.27
C PRO A 218 29.26 -5.51 5.82
N PRO A 219 29.52 -6.53 4.97
CA PRO A 219 29.84 -6.36 3.56
C PRO A 219 28.67 -5.69 2.81
N ARG A 220 28.97 -4.99 1.73
CA ARG A 220 27.97 -4.38 0.85
C ARG A 220 28.34 -4.63 -0.60
N LEU A 221 27.34 -4.77 -1.45
CA LEU A 221 27.53 -4.83 -2.89
C LEU A 221 27.58 -3.40 -3.43
N ARG A 222 28.70 -3.01 -4.03
CA ARG A 222 28.84 -1.75 -4.75
C ARG A 222 28.58 -1.97 -6.23
N LEU A 223 27.69 -1.19 -6.79
CA LEU A 223 27.37 -1.14 -8.21
C LEU A 223 27.72 0.25 -8.74
N GLU A 224 28.54 0.34 -9.81
CA GLU A 224 28.87 1.61 -10.44
C GLU A 224 27.74 2.06 -11.35
N ALA A 225 27.35 3.33 -11.25
CA ALA A 225 26.43 3.98 -12.19
C ALA A 225 27.19 4.41 -13.46
N SER A 226 26.48 4.47 -14.57
CA SER A 226 27.00 4.99 -15.84
C SER A 226 25.92 5.82 -16.54
N GLU A 227 26.32 6.73 -17.47
CA GLU A 227 25.37 7.54 -18.24
C GLU A 227 24.34 6.66 -18.98
N GLN A 228 24.78 5.48 -19.47
CA GLN A 228 23.88 4.50 -20.03
C GLN A 228 23.22 3.69 -18.88
N ALA A 229 21.91 3.58 -18.92
CA ALA A 229 21.15 2.83 -17.93
C ALA A 229 21.59 1.34 -17.89
N ASN A 230 21.60 0.77 -16.69
CA ASN A 230 21.76 -0.65 -16.48
C ASN A 230 20.53 -1.17 -15.74
N LEU A 231 19.75 -2.03 -16.39
CA LEU A 231 18.56 -2.66 -15.86
C LEU A 231 18.75 -4.16 -15.73
N PHE A 232 18.69 -4.68 -14.51
CA PHE A 232 18.69 -6.11 -14.25
C PHE A 232 17.48 -6.52 -13.43
N VAL A 233 16.92 -7.70 -13.71
CA VAL A 233 15.67 -8.17 -13.14
C VAL A 233 15.73 -9.66 -12.80
N THR A 234 14.85 -10.10 -11.89
CA THR A 234 14.67 -11.51 -11.54
C THR A 234 14.29 -12.37 -12.72
N HIS A 235 14.53 -13.69 -12.64
CA HIS A 235 14.03 -14.65 -13.61
C HIS A 235 12.54 -14.96 -13.42
N ASP A 236 12.04 -14.86 -12.18
CA ASP A 236 10.65 -15.14 -11.85
C ASP A 236 9.81 -13.87 -11.93
N SER A 237 8.52 -14.05 -12.19
CA SER A 237 7.50 -13.01 -12.23
C SER A 237 6.62 -13.09 -10.99
N TYR A 238 6.14 -11.94 -10.53
CA TYR A 238 5.36 -11.76 -9.30
C TYR A 238 4.12 -10.93 -9.59
N GLN A 239 3.01 -11.19 -8.86
CA GLN A 239 1.75 -10.47 -9.02
C GLN A 239 1.59 -9.35 -7.99
N ASN A 240 1.60 -9.68 -6.71
CA ASN A 240 1.53 -8.73 -5.62
C ASN A 240 2.82 -8.83 -4.81
N ILE A 241 3.49 -7.73 -4.58
CA ILE A 241 4.82 -7.73 -4.01
C ILE A 241 5.04 -6.64 -2.95
N GLN A 242 5.89 -6.98 -2.00
CA GLN A 242 6.67 -6.01 -1.25
C GLN A 242 8.15 -6.28 -1.50
N VAL A 243 8.91 -5.23 -1.79
CA VAL A 243 10.38 -5.31 -1.90
C VAL A 243 11.01 -4.30 -0.98
N ASP A 244 11.90 -4.78 -0.13
CA ASP A 244 12.65 -3.99 0.84
C ASP A 244 14.12 -3.92 0.41
N TYR A 245 14.64 -2.71 0.26
CA TYR A 245 16.05 -2.46 -0.05
C TYR A 245 16.73 -1.68 1.10
N TYR A 246 17.90 -2.11 1.47
CA TYR A 246 18.81 -1.35 2.33
C TYR A 246 19.98 -0.86 1.49
N LEU A 247 19.98 0.44 1.18
CA LEU A 247 20.94 1.05 0.27
C LEU A 247 21.65 2.26 0.87
N ASN A 248 22.66 2.75 0.12
CA ASN A 248 23.27 4.05 0.36
C ASN A 248 23.56 4.69 -0.99
N LEU A 249 23.11 5.94 -1.16
CA LEU A 249 23.19 6.73 -2.40
C LEU A 249 24.18 7.89 -2.29
N ASP A 250 24.94 8.03 -1.19
CA ASP A 250 25.85 9.16 -0.92
C ASP A 250 26.86 9.44 -2.05
N ASN A 251 27.23 8.42 -2.82
CA ASN A 251 28.17 8.53 -3.93
C ASN A 251 27.50 8.42 -5.31
N LEU A 252 26.19 8.51 -5.40
CA LEU A 252 25.45 8.51 -6.64
C LEU A 252 25.17 9.96 -7.05
N ASP A 253 25.47 10.31 -8.30
CA ASP A 253 24.94 11.48 -8.99
C ASP A 253 24.08 10.98 -10.15
N GLY A 254 22.77 10.83 -9.88
CA GLY A 254 21.83 10.19 -10.79
C GLY A 254 20.60 9.63 -10.11
N GLU A 255 20.07 8.55 -10.66
CA GLU A 255 18.80 7.95 -10.27
C GLU A 255 18.89 6.42 -10.21
N ILE A 256 18.18 5.84 -9.26
CA ILE A 256 17.84 4.42 -9.26
C ILE A 256 16.32 4.29 -9.45
N GLU A 257 15.89 3.27 -10.20
CA GLU A 257 14.51 2.85 -10.28
C GLU A 257 14.40 1.41 -9.75
N LEU A 258 13.64 1.21 -8.68
CA LEU A 258 13.17 -0.11 -8.30
C LEU A 258 12.00 -0.44 -9.22
N VAL A 259 12.23 -1.34 -10.19
CA VAL A 259 11.23 -1.75 -11.17
C VAL A 259 10.50 -3.00 -10.69
N HIS A 260 9.20 -3.06 -10.96
CA HIS A 260 8.36 -4.20 -10.65
C HIS A 260 7.27 -4.39 -11.71
N HIS A 261 6.64 -5.55 -11.73
CA HIS A 261 5.67 -5.92 -12.76
C HIS A 261 6.19 -5.72 -14.18
N LEU A 262 7.51 -5.90 -14.36
CA LEU A 262 8.15 -5.64 -15.63
C LEU A 262 7.82 -6.74 -16.63
N GLN A 263 7.30 -6.35 -17.82
CA GLN A 263 7.05 -7.19 -18.96
C GLN A 263 8.20 -7.09 -19.98
N ASP A 264 8.68 -5.88 -20.20
CA ASP A 264 9.82 -5.53 -21.07
C ASP A 264 10.35 -4.13 -20.69
N ALA A 265 11.34 -3.62 -21.41
CA ALA A 265 11.98 -2.33 -21.13
C ALA A 265 11.05 -1.12 -21.29
N ASP A 266 9.93 -1.27 -22.00
CA ASP A 266 8.95 -0.20 -22.29
C ASP A 266 7.66 -0.35 -21.44
N ASN A 267 7.53 -1.43 -20.64
CA ASN A 267 6.31 -1.75 -19.88
C ASN A 267 6.66 -2.28 -18.49
N TYR A 268 6.58 -1.42 -17.49
CA TYR A 268 6.84 -1.75 -16.07
C TYR A 268 6.33 -0.66 -15.11
N ASP A 269 6.14 -1.03 -13.87
CA ASP A 269 5.92 -0.09 -12.76
C ASP A 269 7.23 0.18 -12.04
N PHE A 270 7.36 1.36 -11.43
CA PHE A 270 8.60 1.74 -10.75
C PHE A 270 8.39 2.66 -9.56
N VAL A 271 9.36 2.62 -8.64
CA VAL A 271 9.65 3.69 -7.68
C VAL A 271 11.08 4.15 -7.92
N SER A 272 11.27 5.42 -8.27
CA SER A 272 12.59 6.01 -8.49
C SER A 272 13.02 6.90 -7.33
N LEU A 273 14.33 6.90 -7.07
CA LEU A 273 15.00 7.78 -6.11
C LEU A 273 16.21 8.42 -6.78
N ASN A 274 16.34 9.73 -6.67
CA ASN A 274 17.50 10.43 -7.17
C ASN A 274 18.40 11.02 -6.06
N SER A 275 19.58 11.43 -6.43
CA SER A 275 20.57 12.04 -5.53
C SER A 275 20.14 13.40 -4.94
N GLU A 276 19.13 14.04 -5.51
CA GLU A 276 18.57 15.31 -5.02
C GLU A 276 17.50 15.12 -3.93
N GLY A 277 17.20 13.85 -3.57
CA GLY A 277 16.18 13.52 -2.56
C GLY A 277 14.76 13.58 -3.07
N VAL A 278 14.54 13.34 -4.37
CA VAL A 278 13.21 13.20 -4.96
C VAL A 278 12.89 11.73 -5.13
N ILE A 279 11.71 11.33 -4.70
CA ILE A 279 11.12 10.00 -4.93
C ILE A 279 9.91 10.15 -5.84
N ARG A 280 9.79 9.28 -6.86
CA ARG A 280 8.65 9.20 -7.75
C ARG A 280 8.14 7.78 -7.83
N GLN A 281 6.84 7.65 -8.01
CA GLN A 281 6.17 6.39 -8.29
C GLN A 281 5.38 6.54 -9.57
N GLY A 282 5.48 5.56 -10.46
CA GLY A 282 4.81 5.66 -11.75
C GLY A 282 4.83 4.36 -12.52
N ARG A 283 4.32 4.44 -13.74
CA ARG A 283 4.26 3.37 -14.74
C ARG A 283 4.88 3.82 -16.05
N MET A 284 5.72 2.97 -16.61
CA MET A 284 6.14 3.00 -17.99
C MET A 284 5.19 2.12 -18.81
N GLN A 285 4.54 2.66 -19.83
CA GLN A 285 3.66 1.93 -20.70
C GLN A 285 3.89 2.32 -22.16
N ASN A 286 4.31 1.37 -22.99
CA ASN A 286 4.69 1.61 -24.40
C ASN A 286 5.72 2.74 -24.54
N GLY A 287 6.71 2.80 -23.65
CA GLY A 287 7.74 3.82 -23.61
C GLY A 287 7.30 5.21 -23.12
N ASN A 288 6.06 5.35 -22.63
CA ASN A 288 5.54 6.59 -22.03
C ASN A 288 5.43 6.46 -20.54
N THR A 289 5.98 7.43 -19.81
CA THR A 289 5.95 7.47 -18.35
C THR A 289 4.72 8.22 -17.83
N THR A 290 4.00 7.60 -16.90
CA THR A 290 2.95 8.25 -16.09
C THR A 290 3.39 8.25 -14.65
N ILE A 291 3.45 9.43 -14.02
CA ILE A 291 3.78 9.56 -12.59
C ILE A 291 2.47 9.55 -11.79
N PHE A 292 2.37 8.65 -10.81
CA PHE A 292 1.25 8.52 -9.90
C PHE A 292 1.41 9.47 -8.70
N ALA A 293 2.63 9.52 -8.15
CA ALA A 293 2.95 10.33 -6.99
C ALA A 293 4.42 10.77 -7.02
N GLU A 294 4.68 11.93 -6.41
CA GLU A 294 6.03 12.47 -6.20
C GLU A 294 6.16 12.96 -4.76
N GLY A 295 7.32 12.75 -4.15
CA GLY A 295 7.64 13.16 -2.80
C GLY A 295 9.11 13.52 -2.65
N THR A 296 9.51 13.83 -1.41
CA THR A 296 10.90 14.14 -1.07
C THR A 296 11.38 13.33 0.12
N PHE A 297 12.68 13.06 0.17
CA PHE A 297 13.34 12.36 1.27
C PHE A 297 14.74 12.93 1.51
N GLU A 298 15.32 12.65 2.67
CA GLU A 298 16.72 12.96 2.95
C GLU A 298 17.59 11.82 2.36
N ALA A 299 18.45 12.17 1.39
CA ALA A 299 19.24 11.19 0.63
C ALA A 299 20.51 10.71 1.35
N ASP A 300 20.79 11.22 2.54
CA ASP A 300 22.05 10.97 3.27
C ASP A 300 22.07 9.62 4.00
N GLY A 301 23.21 8.95 3.94
CA GLY A 301 23.52 7.80 4.76
C GLY A 301 22.84 6.49 4.31
N LYS A 302 22.42 5.68 5.28
CA LYS A 302 21.71 4.43 5.02
C LYS A 302 20.24 4.71 4.82
N LEU A 303 19.71 4.23 3.71
CA LEU A 303 18.31 4.31 3.36
C LEU A 303 17.67 2.93 3.44
N PHE A 304 16.50 2.88 4.05
CA PHE A 304 15.55 1.78 3.91
C PHE A 304 14.49 2.22 2.89
N LEU A 305 14.38 1.50 1.78
CA LEU A 305 13.35 1.69 0.77
C LEU A 305 12.42 0.48 0.75
N ARG A 306 11.12 0.70 0.98
CA ARG A 306 10.08 -0.32 0.76
C ARG A 306 9.20 0.09 -0.38
N VAL A 307 8.98 -0.83 -1.31
CA VAL A 307 8.04 -0.69 -2.42
C VAL A 307 6.99 -1.78 -2.31
N VAL A 308 5.72 -1.39 -2.39
CA VAL A 308 4.57 -2.27 -2.37
C VAL A 308 3.77 -2.07 -3.65
N GLY A 309 3.51 -3.15 -4.38
CA GLY A 309 2.56 -3.22 -5.47
C GLY A 309 1.54 -4.30 -5.15
N ASP A 310 0.30 -3.94 -4.80
CA ASP A 310 -0.74 -4.84 -4.33
C ASP A 310 -2.08 -4.47 -4.97
N GLY A 311 -2.47 -5.23 -5.99
CA GLY A 311 -3.64 -4.94 -6.81
C GLY A 311 -3.55 -3.56 -7.45
N THR A 312 -4.47 -2.67 -7.11
CA THR A 312 -4.53 -1.28 -7.60
C THR A 312 -3.78 -0.29 -6.70
N HIS A 313 -3.14 -0.76 -5.62
CA HIS A 313 -2.48 0.05 -4.61
C HIS A 313 -0.96 0.01 -4.76
N PHE A 314 -0.36 1.18 -4.86
CA PHE A 314 1.09 1.35 -5.00
C PHE A 314 1.62 2.26 -3.89
N ARG A 315 2.62 1.79 -3.11
CA ARG A 315 3.16 2.55 -1.97
C ARG A 315 4.68 2.51 -2.00
N GLY A 316 5.30 3.65 -1.74
CA GLY A 316 6.76 3.78 -1.59
C GLY A 316 7.10 4.44 -0.25
N TYR A 317 7.94 3.76 0.53
CA TYR A 317 8.38 4.23 1.86
C TYR A 317 9.89 4.45 1.84
N VAL A 318 10.35 5.54 2.42
CA VAL A 318 11.77 5.76 2.72
C VAL A 318 11.90 5.93 4.23
N ASN A 319 12.82 5.17 4.83
CA ASN A 319 13.07 5.18 6.27
C ASN A 319 11.78 5.01 7.10
N ARG A 320 10.89 4.09 6.63
CA ARG A 320 9.60 3.75 7.25
C ARG A 320 8.54 4.86 7.20
N GLU A 321 8.79 5.95 6.49
CA GLU A 321 7.80 6.98 6.20
C GLU A 321 7.28 6.79 4.78
N MET A 322 5.96 6.76 4.60
CA MET A 322 5.36 6.75 3.27
C MET A 322 5.65 8.09 2.59
N LYS A 323 6.29 8.02 1.42
CA LYS A 323 6.67 9.20 0.65
C LYS A 323 5.85 9.35 -0.62
N VAL A 324 5.39 8.22 -1.17
CA VAL A 324 4.54 8.19 -2.37
C VAL A 324 3.47 7.13 -2.22
N HIS A 325 2.25 7.47 -2.65
CA HIS A 325 1.10 6.58 -2.66
C HIS A 325 0.30 6.85 -3.94
N GLY A 326 0.14 5.84 -4.76
CA GLY A 326 -0.56 5.91 -6.04
C GLY A 326 -1.60 4.82 -6.19
N HIS A 327 -2.57 5.07 -7.08
CA HIS A 327 -3.59 4.12 -7.50
C HIS A 327 -3.66 4.11 -9.02
N ASP A 328 -3.71 2.91 -9.60
CA ASP A 328 -3.93 2.69 -11.02
C ASP A 328 -4.45 1.27 -11.24
N ASP A 329 -4.77 0.91 -12.47
CA ASP A 329 -5.18 -0.45 -12.82
C ASP A 329 -4.15 -1.47 -12.34
N ALA A 330 -4.65 -2.61 -11.82
CA ALA A 330 -3.80 -3.71 -11.38
C ALA A 330 -2.91 -4.21 -12.53
N PRO A 331 -1.59 -4.28 -12.36
CA PRO A 331 -0.69 -4.72 -13.41
C PRO A 331 -0.76 -6.25 -13.60
N GLU A 332 -0.26 -6.72 -14.73
CA GLU A 332 0.01 -8.15 -14.93
C GLU A 332 1.25 -8.56 -14.13
N SER A 333 1.36 -9.87 -13.82
CA SER A 333 2.55 -10.43 -13.17
C SER A 333 3.80 -10.15 -13.99
N GLY A 334 4.87 -9.69 -13.35
CA GLY A 334 6.11 -9.34 -14.04
C GLY A 334 7.35 -9.47 -13.17
N ASN A 335 8.51 -9.25 -13.78
CA ASN A 335 9.78 -9.34 -13.09
C ASN A 335 10.00 -8.14 -12.15
N VAL A 336 10.90 -8.34 -11.18
CA VAL A 336 11.32 -7.31 -10.22
C VAL A 336 12.81 -7.07 -10.38
N GLY A 337 13.25 -5.81 -10.30
CA GLY A 337 14.66 -5.52 -10.45
C GLY A 337 15.05 -4.09 -10.11
N LEU A 338 16.24 -3.73 -10.58
CA LEU A 338 16.81 -2.41 -10.32
C LEU A 338 17.41 -1.85 -11.60
N LYS A 339 17.07 -0.59 -11.88
CA LYS A 339 17.68 0.22 -12.93
C LYS A 339 18.54 1.29 -12.28
N ILE A 340 19.75 1.47 -12.78
CA ILE A 340 20.73 2.43 -12.24
C ILE A 340 21.23 3.27 -13.42
N GLN A 341 21.18 4.59 -13.29
CA GLN A 341 21.70 5.54 -14.28
C GLN A 341 22.33 6.76 -13.61
N GLY A 342 23.41 7.26 -14.20
CA GLY A 342 24.09 8.46 -13.70
C GLY A 342 25.61 8.28 -13.61
N SER A 343 26.21 8.80 -12.55
CA SER A 343 27.63 8.61 -12.25
C SER A 343 27.84 8.26 -10.77
N GLY A 344 29.02 7.73 -10.44
CA GLY A 344 29.33 7.30 -9.06
C GLY A 344 28.91 5.87 -8.76
N SER A 345 28.30 5.62 -7.61
CA SER A 345 27.97 4.25 -7.20
C SER A 345 26.85 4.16 -6.17
N VAL A 346 26.13 3.03 -6.20
CA VAL A 346 25.14 2.62 -5.20
C VAL A 346 25.75 1.51 -4.34
N LEU A 347 25.52 1.55 -3.04
CA LEU A 347 25.83 0.46 -2.12
C LEU A 347 24.55 -0.23 -1.67
N ILE A 348 24.45 -1.55 -1.84
CA ILE A 348 23.34 -2.39 -1.38
C ILE A 348 23.83 -3.25 -0.21
N SER A 349 23.09 -3.27 0.89
CA SER A 349 23.38 -4.08 2.07
C SER A 349 22.51 -5.32 2.15
N GLN A 350 21.25 -5.21 1.74
CA GLN A 350 20.26 -6.28 1.77
C GLN A 350 19.13 -5.96 0.80
N VAL A 351 18.53 -7.01 0.24
CA VAL A 351 17.27 -6.94 -0.51
C VAL A 351 16.38 -8.08 -0.05
N GLU A 352 15.11 -7.81 0.18
CA GLU A 352 14.11 -8.82 0.50
C GLU A 352 12.88 -8.62 -0.38
N LEU A 353 12.39 -9.71 -0.98
CA LEU A 353 11.14 -9.74 -1.70
C LEU A 353 10.17 -10.69 -1.00
N THR A 354 8.97 -10.20 -0.73
CA THR A 354 7.86 -10.98 -0.21
C THR A 354 6.66 -10.86 -1.15
N GLN A 355 6.06 -11.98 -1.49
CA GLN A 355 4.79 -12.02 -2.20
C GLN A 355 3.64 -11.75 -1.23
N LEU A 356 2.75 -10.86 -1.63
CA LEU A 356 1.54 -10.51 -0.88
C LEU A 356 0.38 -11.40 -1.35
N ASN A 357 -0.46 -11.85 -0.40
CA ASN A 357 -1.58 -12.78 -0.65
C ASN A 357 -2.91 -12.04 -0.72
#